data_4b839d2fb7ab32632468120c4bd2d164
#
_entry.id   4b839d2fb7ab32632468120c4bd2d164
#
_cell.length_a   1.000
_cell.length_b   1.000
_cell.length_c   1.000
_cell.angle_alpha   90.00
_cell.angle_beta   90.00
_cell.angle_gamma   90.00
#
_symmetry.space_group_name_H-M   'P 1'
#
loop_
_entity.id
_entity.type
_entity.pdbx_description
1 polymer ?
#
loop_
_entity_poly.entity_id
_entity_poly.type
_entity_poly.pdbx_seq_one_letter_code
_entity_poly.pdbx_strand_id
1 'polypeptide(L)'
;YQPRRKWHARMNDLPDSLKGKVKGGGSLTALPISKLRQETCPPISQRNVISITDGQIFLDTNLFNQGNRPAIDVGISVSRVGGNAQVKAMKKVAGTLKIDQAQYRELEAFTKFSGDMDPVTALTIDKGQKNTRLLVQPQYSPMPVEKQIAILYCGTHGLLRNVPLDKVSEFERNFLESLGDELSAW
;
A
#
# COMPACT_ATOMS: atom_id res chain seq x y z
N TYR A 1 21.27 16.24 0.96
CA TYR A 1 21.29 14.96 1.65
C TYR A 1 21.13 13.83 0.63
N GLN A 2 22.20 13.12 0.31
CA GLN A 2 22.15 11.92 -0.56
C GLN A 2 22.60 10.70 0.27
N PRO A 3 21.74 10.09 1.09
CA PRO A 3 22.20 9.03 1.97
C PRO A 3 22.47 7.73 1.21
N ARG A 4 21.64 7.32 0.25
CA ARG A 4 21.74 5.98 -0.36
C ARG A 4 22.99 5.76 -1.22
N ARG A 5 23.32 6.67 -2.14
CA ARG A 5 24.50 6.50 -3.01
C ARG A 5 25.82 6.51 -2.24
N LYS A 6 25.95 7.39 -1.25
CA LYS A 6 27.19 7.49 -0.44
C LYS A 6 27.39 6.28 0.48
N TRP A 7 26.33 5.71 1.03
CA TRP A 7 26.44 4.52 1.88
C TRP A 7 26.75 3.25 1.07
N HIS A 8 26.14 3.05 -0.08
CA HIS A 8 26.49 1.94 -0.97
C HIS A 8 27.93 2.02 -1.49
N ALA A 9 28.40 3.21 -1.87
CA ALA A 9 29.78 3.41 -2.28
C ALA A 9 30.75 3.12 -1.13
N ARG A 10 30.48 3.60 0.08
CA ARG A 10 31.32 3.34 1.25
C ARG A 10 31.37 1.88 1.67
N MET A 11 30.31 1.11 1.51
CA MET A 11 30.31 -0.32 1.82
C MET A 11 31.03 -1.14 0.75
N ASN A 12 31.08 -0.68 -0.50
CA ASN A 12 31.87 -1.30 -1.56
C ASN A 12 33.38 -0.93 -1.48
N ASP A 13 33.71 0.25 -0.89
CA ASP A 13 35.09 0.74 -0.71
C ASP A 13 35.66 0.39 0.69
N LEU A 14 35.22 -0.69 1.28
CA LEU A 14 35.77 -1.14 2.56
C LEU A 14 37.24 -1.56 2.40
N PRO A 15 38.12 -1.14 3.33
CA PRO A 15 39.50 -1.59 3.34
C PRO A 15 39.58 -3.10 3.40
N ASP A 16 40.60 -3.68 2.74
CA ASP A 16 40.76 -5.13 2.61
C ASP A 16 40.72 -5.90 3.93
N SER A 17 41.10 -5.25 5.03
CA SER A 17 41.02 -5.78 6.39
C SER A 17 39.60 -6.07 6.89
N LEU A 18 38.60 -5.46 6.28
CA LEU A 18 37.17 -5.64 6.59
C LEU A 18 36.41 -6.45 5.53
N LYS A 19 37.04 -6.70 4.36
CA LYS A 19 36.49 -7.59 3.35
C LYS A 19 36.41 -9.02 3.96
N GLY A 20 35.21 -9.57 3.95
CA GLY A 20 34.92 -10.89 4.55
C GLY A 20 34.36 -10.85 5.99
N LYS A 21 34.56 -9.77 6.74
CA LYS A 21 33.89 -9.58 8.06
C LYS A 21 32.56 -8.86 7.98
N VAL A 22 32.33 -8.14 6.90
CA VAL A 22 31.09 -7.36 6.68
C VAL A 22 30.50 -7.79 5.35
N LYS A 23 29.22 -8.21 5.33
CA LYS A 23 28.47 -8.44 4.10
C LYS A 23 28.05 -7.09 3.52
N GLY A 24 28.49 -6.79 2.29
CA GLY A 24 27.97 -5.66 1.52
C GLY A 24 26.54 -5.89 1.03
N GLY A 25 25.89 -4.83 0.52
CA GLY A 25 24.57 -4.93 -0.10
C GLY A 25 23.37 -4.81 0.84
N GLY A 26 23.58 -4.39 2.08
CA GLY A 26 22.49 -4.06 3.01
C GLY A 26 21.70 -2.80 2.58
N SER A 27 20.45 -2.68 3.01
CA SER A 27 19.61 -1.50 2.83
C SER A 27 19.13 -0.96 4.18
N LEU A 28 19.07 0.37 4.28
CA LEU A 28 18.51 1.07 5.43
C LEU A 28 17.38 1.97 4.93
N THR A 29 16.18 1.79 5.47
CA THR A 29 15.02 2.64 5.18
C THR A 29 14.68 3.44 6.43
N ALA A 30 14.65 4.76 6.30
CA ALA A 30 14.22 5.67 7.36
C ALA A 30 12.79 6.15 7.05
N LEU A 31 11.90 6.05 8.03
CA LEU A 31 10.51 6.51 7.97
C LEU A 31 10.29 7.62 9.02
N PRO A 32 10.68 8.88 8.74
CA PRO A 32 10.43 9.97 9.65
C PRO A 32 8.92 10.29 9.71
N ILE A 33 8.38 10.43 10.91
CA ILE A 33 6.98 10.78 11.15
C ILE A 33 6.88 12.26 11.48
N SER A 34 6.02 13.00 10.77
CA SER A 34 5.74 14.40 11.02
C SER A 34 4.24 14.63 11.19
N LYS A 35 3.84 15.38 12.22
CA LYS A 35 2.45 15.78 12.43
C LYS A 35 2.15 17.04 11.64
N LEU A 36 1.13 16.98 10.79
CA LEU A 36 0.60 18.14 10.09
C LEU A 36 -0.33 18.91 11.04
N ARG A 37 0.01 20.18 11.33
CA ARG A 37 -0.98 21.10 11.88
C ARG A 37 -1.80 21.69 10.73
N GLN A 38 -3.11 21.76 10.91
CA GLN A 38 -4.06 22.31 9.92
C GLN A 38 -3.96 23.85 9.81
N GLU A 39 -2.82 24.43 9.96
CA GLU A 39 -2.66 25.86 9.77
C GLU A 39 -2.33 26.14 8.30
N THR A 40 -2.92 27.17 7.78
CA THR A 40 -3.07 27.67 6.41
C THR A 40 -1.81 27.74 5.53
N CYS A 41 -0.67 27.35 6.02
CA CYS A 41 0.57 27.24 5.24
C CYS A 41 1.41 26.08 5.78
N PRO A 42 1.76 25.08 4.96
CA PRO A 42 2.66 24.04 5.43
C PRO A 42 3.99 24.69 5.80
N PRO A 43 4.50 24.46 7.02
CA PRO A 43 5.76 25.04 7.45
C PRO A 43 6.89 24.67 6.48
N ILE A 44 7.83 25.57 6.27
CA ILE A 44 8.96 25.43 5.32
C ILE A 44 9.69 24.09 5.55
N SER A 45 9.78 23.63 6.80
CA SER A 45 10.33 22.33 7.17
C SER A 45 9.63 21.15 6.52
N GLN A 46 8.30 21.19 6.33
CA GLN A 46 7.52 20.13 5.69
C GLN A 46 7.79 20.03 4.20
N ARG A 47 7.82 21.17 3.49
CA ARG A 47 8.16 21.22 2.07
C ARG A 47 9.56 20.66 1.83
N ASN A 48 10.51 20.98 2.71
CA ASN A 48 11.87 20.48 2.62
C ASN A 48 11.95 18.97 2.84
N VAL A 49 11.21 18.41 3.82
CA VAL A 49 11.18 16.95 4.06
C VAL A 49 10.59 16.22 2.87
N ILE A 50 9.47 16.69 2.31
CA ILE A 50 8.84 16.08 1.11
C ILE A 50 9.78 16.14 -0.10
N SER A 51 10.56 17.22 -0.27
CA SER A 51 11.48 17.35 -1.39
C SER A 51 12.75 16.50 -1.25
N ILE A 52 13.19 16.25 -0.01
CA ILE A 52 14.41 15.48 0.31
C ILE A 52 14.15 13.97 0.30
N THR A 53 12.94 13.55 0.68
CA THR A 53 12.54 12.14 0.76
C THR A 53 12.12 11.58 -0.60
N ASP A 54 12.13 10.25 -0.75
CA ASP A 54 11.70 9.55 -1.97
C ASP A 54 10.17 9.39 -2.08
N GLY A 55 9.43 10.11 -1.25
CA GLY A 55 7.96 10.09 -1.24
C GLY A 55 7.40 10.32 0.14
N GLN A 56 6.08 10.27 0.23
CA GLN A 56 5.34 10.44 1.49
C GLN A 56 4.19 9.45 1.58
N ILE A 57 3.94 8.98 2.78
CA ILE A 57 2.73 8.23 3.13
C ILE A 57 1.87 9.17 3.96
N PHE A 58 0.70 9.51 3.45
CA PHE A 58 -0.26 10.40 4.10
C PHE A 58 -1.27 9.57 4.89
N LEU A 59 -1.40 9.88 6.20
CA LEU A 59 -2.37 9.25 7.09
C LEU A 59 -3.51 10.22 7.36
N ASP A 60 -4.74 9.77 7.12
CA ASP A 60 -5.95 10.57 7.32
C ASP A 60 -6.73 10.09 8.55
N THR A 61 -7.08 11.04 9.41
CA THR A 61 -7.88 10.79 10.61
C THR A 61 -9.29 10.31 10.29
N ASN A 62 -9.89 10.79 9.21
CA ASN A 62 -11.23 10.36 8.81
C ASN A 62 -11.24 8.89 8.39
N LEU A 63 -10.25 8.46 7.61
CA LEU A 63 -10.08 7.04 7.25
C LEU A 63 -9.87 6.17 8.48
N PHE A 64 -9.10 6.66 9.47
CA PHE A 64 -8.88 5.95 10.73
C PHE A 64 -10.19 5.75 11.51
N ASN A 65 -11.00 6.80 11.62
CA ASN A 65 -12.29 6.77 12.32
C ASN A 65 -13.32 5.89 11.61
N GLN A 66 -13.21 5.74 10.28
CA GLN A 66 -14.02 4.82 9.48
C GLN A 66 -13.61 3.35 9.63
N GLY A 67 -12.55 3.07 10.38
CA GLY A 67 -12.04 1.71 10.60
C GLY A 67 -11.03 1.23 9.54
N ASN A 68 -10.62 2.08 8.60
CA ASN A 68 -9.57 1.77 7.65
C ASN A 68 -8.20 1.85 8.34
N ARG A 69 -7.57 0.71 8.58
CA ARG A 69 -6.28 0.60 9.27
C ARG A 69 -5.34 -0.31 8.46
N PRO A 70 -4.19 0.19 8.00
CA PRO A 70 -3.65 1.55 8.17
C PRO A 70 -4.48 2.61 7.44
N ALA A 71 -4.60 3.79 8.03
CA ALA A 71 -5.41 4.90 7.52
C ALA A 71 -4.68 5.69 6.41
N ILE A 72 -4.18 5.00 5.40
CA ILE A 72 -3.36 5.57 4.33
C ILE A 72 -4.25 6.14 3.24
N ASP A 73 -4.09 7.42 2.94
CA ASP A 73 -4.67 8.01 1.74
C ASP A 73 -3.80 7.71 0.52
N VAL A 74 -4.26 6.78 -0.31
CA VAL A 74 -3.56 6.33 -1.52
C VAL A 74 -3.55 7.41 -2.61
N GLY A 75 -4.52 8.32 -2.62
CA GLY A 75 -4.61 9.40 -3.60
C GLY A 75 -3.48 10.43 -3.45
N ILE A 76 -3.23 10.86 -2.22
CA ILE A 76 -2.24 11.89 -1.88
C ILE A 76 -0.85 11.29 -1.65
N SER A 77 -0.77 10.03 -1.24
CA SER A 77 0.49 9.35 -1.01
C SER A 77 1.26 9.13 -2.31
N VAL A 78 2.55 9.43 -2.28
CA VAL A 78 3.45 9.33 -3.45
C VAL A 78 4.70 8.56 -3.08
N SER A 79 5.12 7.65 -3.96
CA SER A 79 6.43 7.00 -3.90
C SER A 79 7.17 7.20 -5.22
N ARG A 80 8.35 7.83 -5.16
CA ARG A 80 9.19 8.04 -6.35
C ARG A 80 9.91 6.77 -6.81
N VAL A 81 10.16 5.87 -5.86
CA VAL A 81 10.85 4.59 -6.12
C VAL A 81 9.86 3.46 -6.39
N GLY A 82 8.71 3.50 -5.73
CA GLY A 82 7.65 2.51 -5.62
C GLY A 82 7.67 1.35 -6.61
N GLY A 83 7.28 1.60 -7.85
CA GLY A 83 7.20 0.57 -8.88
C GLY A 83 8.52 -0.12 -9.24
N ASN A 84 9.66 0.55 -9.04
CA ASN A 84 10.98 -0.05 -9.32
C ASN A 84 11.47 -0.96 -8.19
N ALA A 85 10.94 -0.79 -6.98
CA ALA A 85 11.23 -1.65 -5.84
C ALA A 85 10.33 -2.90 -5.77
N GLN A 86 9.22 -2.91 -6.52
CA GLN A 86 8.27 -4.00 -6.54
C GLN A 86 8.75 -5.17 -7.41
N VAL A 87 8.46 -6.39 -6.99
CA VAL A 87 8.58 -7.58 -7.84
C VAL A 87 7.63 -7.46 -9.04
N LYS A 88 8.00 -8.05 -10.18
CA LYS A 88 7.25 -7.91 -11.45
C LYS A 88 5.77 -8.29 -11.30
N ALA A 89 5.46 -9.35 -10.54
CA ALA A 89 4.09 -9.80 -10.29
C ALA A 89 3.29 -8.75 -9.51
N MET A 90 3.84 -8.21 -8.41
CA MET A 90 3.21 -7.14 -7.63
C MET A 90 2.95 -5.90 -8.49
N LYS A 91 3.93 -5.48 -9.28
CA LYS A 91 3.78 -4.32 -10.17
C LYS A 91 2.62 -4.49 -11.15
N LYS A 92 2.43 -5.70 -11.69
CA LYS A 92 1.34 -6.02 -12.62
C LYS A 92 -0.04 -5.98 -11.94
N VAL A 93 -0.14 -6.52 -10.71
CA VAL A 93 -1.40 -6.61 -9.97
C VAL A 93 -1.76 -5.29 -9.31
N ALA A 94 -0.82 -4.62 -8.66
CA ALA A 94 -1.05 -3.38 -7.94
C ALA A 94 -1.20 -2.15 -8.85
N GLY A 95 -0.80 -2.25 -10.13
CA GLY A 95 -0.85 -1.13 -11.07
C GLY A 95 -2.27 -0.60 -11.30
N THR A 96 -3.26 -1.47 -11.34
CA THR A 96 -4.68 -1.11 -11.53
C THR A 96 -5.36 -0.70 -10.24
N LEU A 97 -4.89 -1.20 -9.09
CA LEU A 97 -5.53 -0.99 -7.79
C LEU A 97 -5.67 0.51 -7.43
N LYS A 98 -4.64 1.30 -7.71
CA LYS A 98 -4.66 2.75 -7.44
C LYS A 98 -5.75 3.45 -8.26
N ILE A 99 -5.91 3.07 -9.52
CA ILE A 99 -6.93 3.64 -10.44
C ILE A 99 -8.31 3.21 -9.97
N ASP A 100 -8.50 1.92 -9.67
CA ASP A 100 -9.76 1.37 -9.17
C ASP A 100 -10.20 2.09 -7.88
N GLN A 101 -9.26 2.33 -6.95
CA GLN A 101 -9.54 3.03 -5.70
C GLN A 101 -9.86 4.52 -5.90
N ALA A 102 -9.21 5.19 -6.85
CA ALA A 102 -9.51 6.58 -7.18
C ALA A 102 -10.93 6.70 -7.76
N GLN A 103 -11.29 5.84 -8.71
CA GLN A 103 -12.64 5.77 -9.28
C GLN A 103 -13.71 5.47 -8.22
N TYR A 104 -13.44 4.51 -7.33
CA TYR A 104 -14.33 4.19 -6.23
C TYR A 104 -14.61 5.41 -5.33
N ARG A 105 -13.57 6.15 -4.92
CA ARG A 105 -13.75 7.34 -4.06
C ARG A 105 -14.55 8.44 -4.74
N GLU A 106 -14.34 8.64 -6.03
CA GLU A 106 -15.09 9.60 -6.82
C GLU A 106 -16.57 9.22 -6.88
N LEU A 107 -16.87 7.97 -7.20
CA LEU A 107 -18.22 7.44 -7.25
C LEU A 107 -18.91 7.42 -5.87
N GLU A 108 -18.18 7.06 -4.80
CA GLU A 108 -18.70 7.08 -3.43
C GLU A 108 -19.16 8.48 -3.02
N ALA A 109 -18.43 9.52 -3.42
CA ALA A 109 -18.82 10.89 -3.16
C ALA A 109 -20.13 11.25 -3.88
N PHE A 110 -20.33 10.80 -5.12
CA PHE A 110 -21.55 11.04 -5.89
C PHE A 110 -22.76 10.28 -5.35
N THR A 111 -22.59 9.05 -4.90
CA THR A 111 -23.71 8.21 -4.42
C THR A 111 -24.36 8.73 -3.15
N LYS A 112 -23.64 9.52 -2.36
CA LYS A 112 -24.22 10.19 -1.18
C LYS A 112 -25.27 11.24 -1.55
N PHE A 113 -25.32 11.67 -2.82
CA PHE A 113 -26.20 12.73 -3.29
C PHE A 113 -27.25 12.27 -4.29
N SER A 114 -27.10 11.10 -4.95
CA SER A 114 -28.03 10.58 -5.94
C SER A 114 -28.66 9.27 -5.50
N GLY A 115 -30.01 9.22 -5.45
CA GLY A 115 -30.77 8.03 -5.03
C GLY A 115 -30.83 6.89 -6.05
N ASP A 116 -30.59 7.17 -7.34
CA ASP A 116 -30.63 6.19 -8.42
C ASP A 116 -29.21 5.83 -8.87
N MET A 117 -28.89 4.56 -8.78
CA MET A 117 -27.58 4.00 -9.13
C MET A 117 -27.70 3.10 -10.36
N ASP A 118 -26.93 3.43 -11.40
CA ASP A 118 -26.76 2.54 -12.55
C ASP A 118 -26.09 1.22 -12.12
N PRO A 119 -26.51 0.06 -12.66
CA PRO A 119 -25.94 -1.25 -12.30
C PRO A 119 -24.42 -1.35 -12.47
N VAL A 120 -23.85 -0.68 -13.47
CA VAL A 120 -22.39 -0.66 -13.69
C VAL A 120 -21.66 0.08 -12.58
N THR A 121 -22.22 1.24 -12.19
CA THR A 121 -21.70 2.03 -11.07
C THR A 121 -21.77 1.27 -9.77
N ALA A 122 -22.89 0.56 -9.51
CA ALA A 122 -23.04 -0.28 -8.33
C ALA A 122 -21.97 -1.39 -8.24
N LEU A 123 -21.64 -2.04 -9.35
CA LEU A 123 -20.58 -3.04 -9.42
C LEU A 123 -19.18 -2.45 -9.14
N THR A 124 -18.93 -1.25 -9.64
CA THR A 124 -17.64 -0.56 -9.40
C THR A 124 -17.50 -0.17 -7.93
N ILE A 125 -18.57 0.28 -7.30
CA ILE A 125 -18.61 0.61 -5.88
C ILE A 125 -18.41 -0.65 -5.02
N ASP A 126 -19.13 -1.73 -5.32
CA ASP A 126 -18.99 -3.02 -4.61
C ASP A 126 -17.54 -3.53 -4.68
N LYS A 127 -16.94 -3.51 -5.87
CA LYS A 127 -15.51 -3.86 -6.06
C LYS A 127 -14.59 -2.97 -5.24
N GLY A 128 -14.82 -1.66 -5.24
CA GLY A 128 -14.00 -0.69 -4.51
C GLY A 128 -14.10 -0.85 -2.99
N GLN A 129 -15.30 -1.11 -2.47
CA GLN A 129 -15.52 -1.39 -1.05
C GLN A 129 -14.80 -2.67 -0.61
N LYS A 130 -14.92 -3.74 -1.39
CA LYS A 130 -14.24 -5.01 -1.11
C LYS A 130 -12.73 -4.87 -1.17
N ASN A 131 -12.21 -4.14 -2.16
CA ASN A 131 -10.78 -3.82 -2.24
C ASN A 131 -10.29 -3.01 -1.04
N THR A 132 -11.08 -2.02 -0.60
CA THR A 132 -10.77 -1.26 0.62
C THR A 132 -10.71 -2.17 1.85
N ARG A 133 -11.63 -3.13 1.95
CA ARG A 133 -11.66 -4.09 3.05
C ARG A 133 -10.45 -5.02 3.05
N LEU A 134 -9.98 -5.48 1.89
CA LEU A 134 -8.77 -6.28 1.74
C LEU A 134 -7.48 -5.53 2.12
N LEU A 135 -7.50 -4.20 2.07
CA LEU A 135 -6.35 -3.37 2.45
C LEU A 135 -6.27 -3.12 3.97
N VAL A 136 -7.29 -3.50 4.73
CA VAL A 136 -7.28 -3.40 6.19
C VAL A 136 -6.40 -4.50 6.76
N GLN A 137 -5.37 -4.11 7.52
CA GLN A 137 -4.41 -5.04 8.11
C GLN A 137 -4.38 -4.89 9.64
N PRO A 138 -4.27 -6.00 10.39
CA PRO A 138 -4.04 -5.94 11.82
C PRO A 138 -2.63 -5.41 12.12
N GLN A 139 -2.49 -4.79 13.27
CA GLN A 139 -1.21 -4.29 13.75
C GLN A 139 -0.23 -5.45 14.04
N TYR A 140 1.03 -5.27 13.71
CA TYR A 140 2.11 -6.26 13.91
C TYR A 140 1.92 -7.61 13.18
N SER A 141 1.12 -7.63 12.12
CA SER A 141 0.88 -8.82 11.30
C SER A 141 1.32 -8.59 9.84
N PRO A 142 2.63 -8.56 9.56
CA PRO A 142 3.12 -8.40 8.20
C PRO A 142 2.78 -9.62 7.35
N MET A 143 2.35 -9.39 6.12
CA MET A 143 1.99 -10.43 5.17
C MET A 143 3.14 -10.65 4.17
N PRO A 144 3.56 -11.89 3.87
CA PRO A 144 4.50 -12.20 2.80
C PRO A 144 4.04 -11.68 1.45
N VAL A 145 5.00 -11.32 0.56
CA VAL A 145 4.70 -10.69 -0.74
C VAL A 145 3.84 -11.58 -1.62
N GLU A 146 4.07 -12.87 -1.60
CA GLU A 146 3.33 -13.87 -2.35
C GLU A 146 1.84 -13.87 -1.98
N LYS A 147 1.55 -13.85 -0.69
CA LYS A 147 0.20 -13.76 -0.15
C LYS A 147 -0.47 -12.44 -0.49
N GLN A 148 0.28 -11.33 -0.42
CA GLN A 148 -0.21 -10.01 -0.83
C GLN A 148 -0.60 -10.01 -2.32
N ILE A 149 0.22 -10.58 -3.20
CA ILE A 149 -0.06 -10.66 -4.64
C ILE A 149 -1.33 -11.47 -4.89
N ALA A 150 -1.47 -12.63 -4.25
CA ALA A 150 -2.62 -13.51 -4.43
C ALA A 150 -3.94 -12.83 -4.02
N ILE A 151 -3.99 -12.21 -2.85
CA ILE A 151 -5.21 -11.56 -2.37
C ILE A 151 -5.56 -10.30 -3.18
N LEU A 152 -4.57 -9.49 -3.55
CA LEU A 152 -4.77 -8.33 -4.41
C LEU A 152 -5.23 -8.73 -5.82
N TYR A 153 -4.76 -9.87 -6.33
CA TYR A 153 -5.23 -10.42 -7.60
C TYR A 153 -6.72 -10.74 -7.53
N CYS A 154 -7.19 -11.38 -6.45
CA CYS A 154 -8.61 -11.65 -6.24
C CYS A 154 -9.44 -10.36 -6.24
N GLY A 155 -8.98 -9.32 -5.58
CA GLY A 155 -9.68 -8.03 -5.52
C GLY A 155 -9.72 -7.31 -6.86
N THR A 156 -8.58 -7.17 -7.53
CA THR A 156 -8.47 -6.42 -8.80
C THR A 156 -9.20 -7.08 -9.96
N HIS A 157 -9.28 -8.41 -10.00
CA HIS A 157 -9.98 -9.17 -11.02
C HIS A 157 -11.47 -9.44 -10.70
N GLY A 158 -11.97 -8.87 -9.58
CA GLY A 158 -13.38 -8.96 -9.23
C GLY A 158 -13.85 -10.38 -8.83
N LEU A 159 -12.93 -11.24 -8.40
CA LEU A 159 -13.26 -12.62 -7.99
C LEU A 159 -14.10 -12.65 -6.71
N LEU A 160 -14.13 -11.53 -5.97
CA LEU A 160 -14.94 -11.36 -4.75
C LEU A 160 -16.38 -10.97 -5.01
N ARG A 161 -16.84 -10.94 -6.28
CA ARG A 161 -18.17 -10.45 -6.65
C ARG A 161 -19.31 -11.13 -5.85
N ASN A 162 -19.19 -12.42 -5.60
CA ASN A 162 -20.22 -13.22 -4.91
C ASN A 162 -19.99 -13.30 -3.37
N VAL A 163 -18.95 -12.66 -2.86
CA VAL A 163 -18.64 -12.65 -1.43
C VAL A 163 -19.29 -11.42 -0.78
N PRO A 164 -20.15 -11.57 0.24
CA PRO A 164 -20.70 -10.45 0.99
C PRO A 164 -19.59 -9.62 1.64
N LEU A 165 -19.80 -8.30 1.77
CA LEU A 165 -18.77 -7.37 2.27
C LEU A 165 -18.32 -7.70 3.69
N ASP A 166 -19.25 -8.14 4.54
CA ASP A 166 -18.98 -8.57 5.93
C ASP A 166 -18.12 -9.84 6.01
N LYS A 167 -18.16 -10.69 4.99
CA LYS A 167 -17.40 -11.95 4.92
C LYS A 167 -16.07 -11.86 4.17
N VAL A 168 -15.71 -10.70 3.65
CA VAL A 168 -14.45 -10.52 2.91
C VAL A 168 -13.23 -10.87 3.78
N SER A 169 -13.21 -10.46 5.05
CA SER A 169 -12.10 -10.77 5.96
C SER A 169 -12.00 -12.25 6.33
N GLU A 170 -13.14 -12.95 6.40
CA GLU A 170 -13.19 -14.39 6.62
C GLU A 170 -12.69 -15.15 5.38
N PHE A 171 -13.14 -14.72 4.20
CA PHE A 171 -12.65 -15.23 2.92
C PHE A 171 -11.14 -15.07 2.80
N GLU A 172 -10.61 -13.87 3.08
CA GLU A 172 -9.19 -13.59 3.03
C GLU A 172 -8.37 -14.56 3.88
N ARG A 173 -8.78 -14.76 5.14
CA ARG A 173 -8.11 -15.67 6.07
C ARG A 173 -8.10 -17.10 5.53
N ASN A 174 -9.26 -17.63 5.16
CA ASN A 174 -9.42 -19.00 4.69
C ASN A 174 -8.65 -19.23 3.38
N PHE A 175 -8.70 -18.27 2.47
CA PHE A 175 -7.95 -18.32 1.22
C PHE A 175 -6.43 -18.34 1.44
N LEU A 176 -5.92 -17.48 2.34
CA LEU A 176 -4.50 -17.41 2.64
C LEU A 176 -3.98 -18.62 3.43
N GLU A 177 -4.82 -19.25 4.23
CA GLU A 177 -4.52 -20.52 4.89
C GLU A 177 -4.40 -21.64 3.86
N SER A 178 -5.40 -21.83 3.00
CA SER A 178 -5.37 -22.84 1.93
C SER A 178 -4.19 -22.64 0.98
N LEU A 179 -3.89 -21.40 0.61
CA LEU A 179 -2.73 -21.08 -0.24
C LEU A 179 -1.41 -21.40 0.44
N GLY A 180 -1.32 -21.24 1.77
CA GLY A 180 -0.14 -21.58 2.57
C GLY A 180 0.15 -23.07 2.56
N ASP A 181 -0.87 -23.88 2.64
CA ASP A 181 -0.76 -25.34 2.62
C ASP A 181 -0.31 -25.84 1.24
N GLU A 182 -0.88 -25.31 0.16
CA GLU A 182 -0.48 -25.67 -1.21
C GLU A 182 0.95 -25.20 -1.54
N LEU A 183 1.36 -24.01 -1.15
CA LEU A 183 2.71 -23.50 -1.39
C LEU A 183 3.78 -24.23 -0.58
N SER A 184 3.44 -24.82 0.56
CA SER A 184 4.35 -25.63 1.36
C SER A 184 4.57 -27.05 0.80
N ALA A 185 3.70 -27.46 -0.12
CA ALA A 185 3.77 -28.76 -0.80
C ALA A 185 4.67 -28.75 -2.06
N TRP A 186 5.16 -27.60 -2.49
CA TRP A 186 6.11 -27.40 -3.60
C TRP A 186 7.48 -27.03 -3.07
#